data_252e671f168892c142e373246de27112
#
_entry.id   252e671f168892c142e373246de27112
#
_cell.length_a   1.000
_cell.length_b   1.000
_cell.length_c   1.000
_cell.angle_alpha   90.00
_cell.angle_beta   90.00
_cell.angle_gamma   90.00
#
_symmetry.space_group_name_H-M   'P 1'
#
loop_
_entity.id
_entity.type
_entity.pdbx_description
1 polymer ?
#
loop_
_entity_poly.entity_id
_entity_poly.type
_entity_poly.pdbx_seq_one_letter_code
_entity_poly.pdbx_strand_id
1 'polypeptide(L)'
;MLYPKIGIRPVIDGRWGGVRESLENQTMRMAENAAKLISENLKYPDGTPVQCVIGCTTIGGGAEAARVAEQFSTQNVTATLSVTPCWCYGTETFDMDPNTIKAVWGFNGTERPGAVYLAAVLAAHALSLIHIS
;
A
#
# COMPACT_ATOMS: atom_id res chain seq x y z
N MET A 1 24.46 5.58 -8.64
CA MET A 1 23.78 5.92 -7.40
C MET A 1 22.53 5.08 -7.26
N LEU A 2 22.27 4.57 -6.07
CA LEU A 2 21.07 3.78 -5.78
C LEU A 2 19.95 4.70 -5.29
N TYR A 3 18.95 4.93 -6.13
CA TYR A 3 17.81 5.76 -5.76
C TYR A 3 16.78 4.97 -4.94
N PRO A 4 16.05 5.63 -4.02
CA PRO A 4 14.99 4.97 -3.26
C PRO A 4 13.84 4.54 -4.17
N LYS A 5 13.20 3.45 -3.79
CA LYS A 5 12.04 2.90 -4.51
C LYS A 5 10.75 3.14 -3.73
N ILE A 6 9.64 3.10 -4.45
CA ILE A 6 8.30 3.18 -3.87
C ILE A 6 7.72 1.78 -3.78
N GLY A 7 7.30 1.38 -2.58
CA GLY A 7 6.61 0.12 -2.37
C GLY A 7 5.12 0.28 -2.56
N ILE A 8 4.51 -0.57 -3.36
CA ILE A 8 3.06 -0.59 -3.55
C ILE A 8 2.49 -1.73 -2.71
N ARG A 9 1.59 -1.39 -1.80
CA ARG A 9 0.98 -2.33 -0.85
C ARG A 9 -0.47 -2.62 -1.28
N PRO A 10 -0.74 -3.80 -1.87
CA PRO A 10 -2.10 -4.17 -2.24
C PRO A 10 -2.88 -4.65 -1.01
N VAL A 11 -3.74 -3.81 -0.46
CA VAL A 11 -4.49 -4.10 0.76
C VAL A 11 -5.90 -4.59 0.41
N ILE A 12 -6.33 -5.65 1.06
CA ILE A 12 -7.55 -6.37 0.74
C ILE A 12 -8.37 -6.67 2.00
N ASP A 13 -9.67 -6.84 1.83
CA ASP A 13 -10.51 -7.42 2.88
C ASP A 13 -10.04 -8.84 3.15
N GLY A 14 -9.54 -9.09 4.36
CA GLY A 14 -8.89 -10.35 4.70
C GLY A 14 -9.82 -11.51 5.00
N ARG A 15 -11.14 -11.33 4.87
CA ARG A 15 -12.12 -12.39 5.21
C ARG A 15 -12.18 -13.45 4.13
N TRP A 16 -11.75 -14.65 4.46
CA TRP A 16 -11.87 -15.82 3.60
C TRP A 16 -13.31 -16.30 3.51
N GLY A 17 -13.61 -17.11 2.50
CA GLY A 17 -14.95 -17.66 2.27
C GLY A 17 -15.72 -16.92 1.18
N GLY A 18 -15.04 -16.38 0.18
CA GLY A 18 -15.62 -15.74 -1.00
C GLY A 18 -15.29 -14.26 -1.13
N VAL A 19 -15.19 -13.51 -0.02
CA VAL A 19 -14.94 -12.06 -0.07
C VAL A 19 -13.53 -11.78 -0.60
N ARG A 20 -12.52 -12.30 0.06
CA ARG A 20 -11.14 -12.10 -0.32
C ARG A 20 -10.84 -12.68 -1.69
N GLU A 21 -11.28 -13.92 -1.95
CA GLU A 21 -11.04 -14.61 -3.20
C GLU A 21 -11.60 -13.82 -4.39
N SER A 22 -12.75 -13.18 -4.22
CA SER A 22 -13.38 -12.39 -5.27
C SER A 22 -12.65 -11.10 -5.60
N LEU A 23 -11.78 -10.62 -4.71
CA LEU A 23 -11.11 -9.32 -4.83
C LEU A 23 -9.60 -9.43 -5.11
N GLU A 24 -9.02 -10.63 -5.00
CA GLU A 24 -7.56 -10.81 -5.12
C GLU A 24 -7.01 -10.22 -6.42
N ASN A 25 -7.57 -10.62 -7.55
CA ASN A 25 -7.07 -10.18 -8.86
C ASN A 25 -7.26 -8.68 -9.07
N GLN A 26 -8.38 -8.13 -8.63
CA GLN A 26 -8.66 -6.70 -8.74
C GLN A 26 -7.67 -5.90 -7.90
N THR A 27 -7.41 -6.33 -6.67
CA THR A 27 -6.51 -5.64 -5.75
C THR A 27 -5.08 -5.64 -6.28
N MET A 28 -4.61 -6.79 -6.75
CA MET A 28 -3.27 -6.89 -7.32
C MET A 28 -3.14 -6.05 -8.60
N ARG A 29 -4.18 -6.04 -9.43
CA ARG A 29 -4.19 -5.21 -10.64
C ARG A 29 -4.15 -3.72 -10.33
N MET A 30 -4.81 -3.28 -9.25
CA MET A 30 -4.68 -1.89 -8.79
C MET A 30 -3.25 -1.55 -8.44
N ALA A 31 -2.55 -2.45 -7.74
CA ALA A 31 -1.15 -2.24 -7.39
C ALA A 31 -0.27 -2.15 -8.64
N GLU A 32 -0.48 -3.02 -9.60
CA GLU A 32 0.25 -3.01 -10.88
C GLU A 32 0.00 -1.72 -11.65
N ASN A 33 -1.25 -1.28 -11.72
CA ASN A 33 -1.63 -0.04 -12.41
C ASN A 33 -1.04 1.19 -11.71
N ALA A 34 -1.01 1.21 -10.38
CA ALA A 34 -0.40 2.28 -9.62
C ALA A 34 1.11 2.35 -9.89
N ALA A 35 1.79 1.21 -9.89
CA ALA A 35 3.21 1.14 -10.19
C ALA A 35 3.51 1.65 -11.60
N LYS A 36 2.70 1.26 -12.57
CA LYS A 36 2.82 1.72 -13.96
C LYS A 36 2.62 3.22 -14.08
N LEU A 37 1.59 3.76 -13.44
CA LEU A 37 1.31 5.20 -13.44
C LEU A 37 2.48 5.99 -12.87
N ILE A 38 3.07 5.53 -11.79
CA ILE A 38 4.22 6.17 -11.17
C ILE A 38 5.42 6.13 -12.11
N SER A 39 5.78 4.97 -12.64
CA SER A 39 6.96 4.83 -13.51
C SER A 39 6.83 5.59 -14.82
N GLU A 40 5.62 5.74 -15.34
CA GLU A 40 5.38 6.50 -16.58
C GLU A 40 5.40 8.01 -16.37
N ASN A 41 5.14 8.51 -15.17
CA ASN A 41 4.96 9.94 -14.91
C ASN A 41 6.03 10.56 -14.01
N LEU A 42 6.75 9.76 -13.21
CA LEU A 42 7.77 10.27 -12.30
C LEU A 42 9.14 9.75 -12.71
N LYS A 43 10.14 10.64 -12.61
CA LYS A 43 11.52 10.30 -12.95
C LYS A 43 12.46 10.71 -11.83
N TYR A 44 13.54 9.96 -11.69
CA TYR A 44 14.66 10.36 -10.85
C TYR A 44 15.40 11.54 -11.49
N PRO A 45 16.27 12.21 -10.73
CA PRO A 45 17.05 13.35 -11.27
C PRO A 45 17.87 13.02 -12.51
N ASP A 46 18.28 11.76 -12.69
CA ASP A 46 19.04 11.32 -13.86
C ASP A 46 18.16 11.02 -15.10
N GLY A 47 16.84 11.19 -15.00
CA GLY A 47 15.90 10.96 -16.07
C GLY A 47 15.35 9.54 -16.18
N THR A 48 15.82 8.60 -15.36
CA THR A 48 15.27 7.24 -15.35
C THR A 48 13.91 7.19 -14.64
N PRO A 49 13.00 6.28 -15.04
CA PRO A 49 11.71 6.13 -14.37
C PRO A 49 11.86 5.74 -12.91
N VAL A 50 11.00 6.29 -12.06
CA VAL A 50 10.93 5.88 -10.65
C VAL A 50 10.53 4.42 -10.57
N GLN A 51 11.29 3.64 -9.79
CA GLN A 51 11.08 2.21 -9.63
C GLN A 51 10.10 1.92 -8.50
N CYS A 52 9.17 1.01 -8.76
CA CYS A 52 8.22 0.52 -7.76
C CYS A 52 8.48 -0.95 -7.48
N VAL A 53 8.25 -1.33 -6.21
CA VAL A 53 8.26 -2.72 -5.78
C VAL A 53 6.84 -3.06 -5.32
N ILE A 54 6.22 -4.03 -5.97
CA ILE A 54 4.87 -4.46 -5.59
C ILE A 54 4.98 -5.51 -4.50
N GLY A 55 4.14 -5.40 -3.48
CA GLY A 55 4.10 -6.39 -2.40
C GLY A 55 3.93 -7.81 -2.93
N CYS A 56 4.65 -8.75 -2.36
CA CYS A 56 4.67 -10.16 -2.80
C CYS A 56 3.34 -10.89 -2.56
N THR A 57 2.46 -10.29 -1.78
CA THR A 57 1.12 -10.82 -1.49
C THR A 57 0.15 -9.68 -1.25
N THR A 58 -1.14 -9.92 -1.44
CA THR A 58 -2.16 -9.02 -0.93
C THR A 58 -2.13 -9.01 0.60
N ILE A 59 -2.49 -7.90 1.20
CA ILE A 59 -2.37 -7.68 2.64
C ILE A 59 -3.78 -7.64 3.24
N GLY A 60 -4.19 -8.75 3.82
CA GLY A 60 -5.48 -8.87 4.49
C GLY A 60 -5.38 -8.97 6.01
N GLY A 61 -4.17 -9.03 6.56
CA GLY A 61 -3.93 -9.12 7.99
C GLY A 61 -2.47 -8.88 8.36
N GLY A 62 -2.15 -9.00 9.63
CA GLY A 62 -0.86 -8.65 10.19
C GLY A 62 0.31 -9.48 9.66
N ALA A 63 0.11 -10.77 9.45
CA ALA A 63 1.17 -11.64 8.94
C ALA A 63 1.62 -11.24 7.54
N GLU A 64 0.68 -10.91 6.68
CA GLU A 64 0.98 -10.46 5.32
C GLU A 64 1.58 -9.06 5.30
N ALA A 65 1.08 -8.17 6.15
CA ALA A 65 1.67 -6.84 6.32
C ALA A 65 3.14 -6.93 6.74
N ALA A 66 3.46 -7.81 7.68
CA ALA A 66 4.83 -8.05 8.13
C ALA A 66 5.71 -8.62 7.01
N ARG A 67 5.19 -9.55 6.23
CA ARG A 67 5.92 -10.15 5.10
C ARG A 67 6.27 -9.11 4.04
N VAL A 68 5.34 -8.24 3.70
CA VAL A 68 5.58 -7.17 2.72
C VAL A 68 6.56 -6.14 3.28
N ALA A 69 6.46 -5.80 4.56
CA ALA A 69 7.42 -4.89 5.21
C ALA A 69 8.84 -5.46 5.16
N GLU A 70 9.00 -6.75 5.40
CA GLU A 70 10.30 -7.42 5.30
C GLU A 70 10.82 -7.41 3.85
N GLN A 71 9.97 -7.71 2.89
CA GLN A 71 10.32 -7.62 1.47
C GLN A 71 10.85 -6.22 1.12
N PHE A 72 10.14 -5.18 1.53
CA PHE A 72 10.49 -3.80 1.20
C PHE A 72 11.78 -3.35 1.89
N SER A 73 12.03 -3.82 3.11
CA SER A 73 13.23 -3.43 3.86
C SER A 73 14.52 -3.91 3.18
N THR A 74 14.45 -4.97 2.39
CA THR A 74 15.61 -5.52 1.66
C THR A 74 15.80 -4.90 0.28
N GLN A 75 14.86 -4.07 -0.19
CA GLN A 75 14.85 -3.56 -1.57
C GLN A 75 14.95 -2.03 -1.67
N ASN A 76 15.43 -1.38 -0.61
CA ASN A 76 15.61 0.08 -0.59
C ASN A 76 14.30 0.85 -0.83
N VAL A 77 13.21 0.35 -0.30
CA VAL A 77 11.91 1.04 -0.33
C VAL A 77 11.88 2.04 0.82
N THR A 78 11.65 3.31 0.50
CA THR A 78 11.60 4.40 1.50
C THR A 78 10.25 5.08 1.59
N ALA A 79 9.38 4.83 0.62
CA ALA A 79 8.01 5.33 0.62
C ALA A 79 7.08 4.20 0.21
N THR A 80 5.87 4.19 0.77
CA THR A 80 4.86 3.19 0.41
C THR A 80 3.57 3.86 -0.02
N LEU A 81 2.89 3.22 -0.96
CA LEU A 81 1.54 3.54 -1.37
C LEU A 81 0.66 2.32 -1.14
N SER A 82 -0.25 2.41 -0.18
CA SER A 82 -1.25 1.38 0.03
C SER A 82 -2.44 1.64 -0.87
N VAL A 83 -2.83 0.64 -1.66
CA VAL A 83 -3.98 0.72 -2.56
C VAL A 83 -5.02 -0.31 -2.16
N THR A 84 -6.29 0.07 -2.16
CA THR A 84 -7.37 -0.86 -1.85
C THR A 84 -8.64 -0.51 -2.59
N PRO A 85 -9.36 -1.52 -3.16
CA PRO A 85 -10.67 -1.32 -3.76
C PRO A 85 -11.82 -1.42 -2.75
N CYS A 86 -11.54 -1.79 -1.51
CA CYS A 86 -12.57 -2.21 -0.56
C CYS A 86 -12.24 -1.82 0.88
N TRP A 87 -13.20 -2.08 1.78
CA TRP A 87 -12.96 -2.03 3.20
C TRP A 87 -11.94 -3.10 3.60
N CYS A 88 -11.06 -2.76 4.54
CA CYS A 88 -10.02 -3.66 5.04
C CYS A 88 -9.94 -3.57 6.57
N TYR A 89 -9.42 -4.62 7.19
CA TYR A 89 -9.12 -4.57 8.62
C TYR A 89 -8.11 -3.46 8.90
N GLY A 90 -8.33 -2.75 10.01
CA GLY A 90 -7.62 -1.52 10.34
C GLY A 90 -6.12 -1.71 10.58
N THR A 91 -5.69 -1.62 11.83
CA THR A 91 -4.27 -1.61 12.21
C THR A 91 -3.49 -2.84 11.74
N GLU A 92 -4.18 -3.95 11.49
CA GLU A 92 -3.57 -5.20 11.04
C GLU A 92 -2.95 -5.12 9.64
N THR A 93 -3.42 -4.17 8.83
CA THR A 93 -2.98 -4.05 7.44
C THR A 93 -2.15 -2.80 7.17
N PHE A 94 -2.04 -1.88 8.13
CA PHE A 94 -1.32 -0.62 7.96
C PHE A 94 0.17 -0.84 7.77
N ASP A 95 0.80 0.07 7.04
CA ASP A 95 2.25 0.16 7.03
C ASP A 95 2.71 0.77 8.35
N MET A 96 3.26 -0.06 9.21
CA MET A 96 3.71 0.34 10.54
C MET A 96 5.22 0.60 10.60
N ASP A 97 5.94 0.52 9.48
CA ASP A 97 7.37 0.82 9.45
C ASP A 97 7.59 2.31 9.74
N PRO A 98 8.32 2.67 10.82
CA PRO A 98 8.53 4.07 11.16
C PRO A 98 9.45 4.80 10.18
N ASN A 99 10.15 4.09 9.30
CA ASN A 99 11.13 4.65 8.39
C ASN A 99 10.58 4.92 6.99
N THR A 100 9.31 4.65 6.73
CA THR A 100 8.71 4.89 5.42
C THR A 100 7.82 6.12 5.41
N ILE A 101 7.84 6.83 4.29
CA ILE A 101 6.84 7.87 3.98
C ILE A 101 5.61 7.14 3.43
N LYS A 102 4.41 7.49 3.88
CA LYS A 102 3.21 6.70 3.60
C LYS A 102 2.17 7.50 2.82
N ALA A 103 1.62 6.87 1.80
CA ALA A 103 0.46 7.36 1.08
C ALA A 103 -0.58 6.23 0.98
N VAL A 104 -1.85 6.59 0.84
CA VAL A 104 -2.96 5.64 0.73
C VAL A 104 -3.89 6.09 -0.37
N TRP A 105 -4.28 5.16 -1.22
CA TRP A 105 -5.28 5.37 -2.25
C TRP A 105 -6.44 4.37 -2.05
N GLY A 106 -7.56 4.88 -1.53
CA GLY A 106 -8.78 4.10 -1.39
C GLY A 106 -9.70 4.36 -2.57
N PHE A 107 -9.95 3.34 -3.37
CA PHE A 107 -10.76 3.44 -4.57
C PHE A 107 -12.26 3.33 -4.25
N ASN A 108 -13.07 4.20 -4.83
CA ASN A 108 -14.49 4.30 -4.54
C ASN A 108 -15.40 3.84 -5.69
N GLY A 109 -14.85 3.22 -6.70
CA GLY A 109 -15.60 2.80 -7.89
C GLY A 109 -16.30 1.45 -7.76
N THR A 110 -16.35 0.87 -6.57
CA THR A 110 -16.95 -0.44 -6.32
C THR A 110 -18.06 -0.37 -5.28
N GLU A 111 -18.80 -1.46 -5.12
CA GLU A 111 -19.81 -1.63 -4.05
C GLU A 111 -19.18 -1.61 -2.64
N ARG A 112 -17.87 -1.78 -2.55
CA ARG A 112 -17.11 -1.86 -1.29
C ARG A 112 -16.05 -0.77 -1.27
N PRO A 113 -16.43 0.47 -0.99
CA PRO A 113 -15.52 1.61 -1.17
C PRO A 113 -14.32 1.56 -0.23
N GLY A 114 -13.15 1.84 -0.80
CA GLY A 114 -11.89 1.92 -0.06
C GLY A 114 -11.72 3.20 0.75
N ALA A 115 -12.61 4.19 0.61
CA ALA A 115 -12.51 5.46 1.33
C ALA A 115 -12.58 5.29 2.85
N VAL A 116 -13.30 4.28 3.33
CA VAL A 116 -13.37 3.99 4.77
C VAL A 116 -12.00 3.59 5.30
N TYR A 117 -11.28 2.78 4.54
CA TYR A 117 -9.91 2.40 4.89
C TYR A 117 -8.99 3.62 4.90
N LEU A 118 -9.08 4.46 3.88
CA LEU A 118 -8.31 5.70 3.81
C LEU A 118 -8.54 6.57 5.05
N ALA A 119 -9.79 6.76 5.44
CA ALA A 119 -10.13 7.54 6.63
C ALA A 119 -9.53 6.91 7.91
N ALA A 120 -9.59 5.58 8.03
CA ALA A 120 -9.04 4.88 9.18
C ALA A 120 -7.51 5.02 9.26
N VAL A 121 -6.82 4.90 8.13
CA VAL A 121 -5.36 5.08 8.07
C VAL A 121 -4.96 6.50 8.44
N LEU A 122 -5.64 7.49 7.87
CA LEU A 122 -5.36 8.89 8.16
C LEU A 122 -5.58 9.21 9.65
N ALA A 123 -6.65 8.69 10.24
CA ALA A 123 -6.91 8.88 11.67
C ALA A 123 -5.81 8.24 12.53
N ALA A 124 -5.40 7.03 12.22
CA ALA A 124 -4.37 6.31 12.97
C ALA A 124 -3.03 7.03 12.90
N HIS A 125 -2.62 7.47 11.71
CA HIS A 125 -1.35 8.18 11.54
C HIS A 125 -1.40 9.61 12.07
N ALA A 126 -2.55 10.28 12.02
CA ALA A 126 -2.72 11.60 12.63
C ALA A 126 -2.51 11.55 14.14
N LEU A 127 -3.01 10.51 14.81
CA LEU A 127 -2.77 10.32 16.23
C LEU A 127 -1.28 10.10 16.52
N SER A 128 -0.59 9.36 15.68
CA SER A 128 0.87 9.18 15.77
C SER A 128 1.62 10.50 15.60
N LEU A 129 1.19 11.37 14.71
CA LEU A 129 1.84 12.64 14.42
C LEU A 129 1.65 13.68 15.54
N ILE A 130 0.58 13.61 16.32
CA ILE A 130 0.35 14.52 17.45
C ILE A 130 1.50 14.44 18.46
N HIS A 131 2.13 13.29 18.61
CA HIS A 131 3.25 13.10 19.53
C HIS A 131 4.57 13.70 19.02
N ILE A 132 4.63 14.06 17.76
CA ILE A 132 5.84 14.61 17.12
C ILE A 132 5.80 16.13 17.11
N SER A 133 4.62 16.68 17.07
CA SER A 133 4.44 18.12 17.07
C SER A 133 4.39 18.69 18.48
#